data_296ffd4bad1f899e00ae5c9b5327d8fb
#
_entry.id   296ffd4bad1f899e00ae5c9b5327d8fb
#
_cell.length_a   1.000
_cell.length_b   1.000
_cell.length_c   1.000
_cell.angle_alpha   90.00
_cell.angle_beta   90.00
_cell.angle_gamma   90.00
#
_symmetry.space_group_name_H-M   'P 1'
#
loop_
_entity.id
_entity.type
_entity.pdbx_description
1 polymer ?
#
loop_
_entity_poly.entity_id
_entity_poly.type
_entity_poly.pdbx_seq_one_letter_code
_entity_poly.pdbx_strand_id
1 'polypeptide(L)'
;MFLIISDETVRKVLKNRLRPYLKEYFVILPERNAGFVAQMEDILDLYQCQDDPRRPLIDMDEQPVPRIQEIRRPLPAESGKAERVDYEYERHGTAARFLFTAPLAGWRRVSVRERQTVTDWAEEIRTLLEEDFR
;
A
#
# COMPACT_ATOMS: atom_id res chain seq x y z
N MET A 1 -16.35 -27.79 -22.48
CA MET A 1 -16.77 -28.54 -21.26
C MET A 1 -16.56 -27.59 -20.08
N PHE A 2 -17.62 -26.96 -19.62
CA PHE A 2 -17.54 -26.06 -18.45
C PHE A 2 -17.59 -26.90 -17.18
N LEU A 3 -16.54 -26.83 -16.39
CA LEU A 3 -16.52 -27.43 -15.04
C LEU A 3 -17.42 -26.59 -14.12
N ILE A 4 -18.58 -27.10 -13.80
CA ILE A 4 -19.43 -26.51 -12.76
C ILE A 4 -18.79 -26.87 -11.40
N ILE A 5 -18.13 -25.92 -10.81
CA ILE A 5 -17.55 -26.06 -9.47
C ILE A 5 -18.64 -25.66 -8.47
N SER A 6 -18.97 -26.57 -7.52
CA SER A 6 -19.96 -26.26 -6.50
C SER A 6 -19.44 -25.24 -5.48
N ASP A 7 -20.35 -24.43 -4.91
CA ASP A 7 -20.04 -23.42 -3.88
C ASP A 7 -19.31 -24.05 -2.68
N GLU A 8 -19.67 -25.29 -2.33
CA GLU A 8 -19.01 -26.02 -1.24
C GLU A 8 -17.56 -26.37 -1.57
N THR A 9 -17.24 -26.66 -2.83
CA THR A 9 -15.86 -26.90 -3.27
C THR A 9 -15.04 -25.61 -3.19
N VAL A 10 -15.61 -24.49 -3.63
CA VAL A 10 -14.98 -23.16 -3.51
C VAL A 10 -14.73 -22.82 -2.04
N ARG A 11 -15.74 -23.01 -1.19
CA ARG A 11 -15.65 -22.77 0.25
C ARG A 11 -14.54 -23.62 0.92
N LYS A 12 -14.44 -24.89 0.57
CA LYS A 12 -13.41 -25.80 1.11
C LYS A 12 -12.00 -25.39 0.66
N VAL A 13 -11.82 -25.01 -0.59
CA VAL A 13 -10.53 -24.53 -1.12
C VAL A 13 -10.12 -23.23 -0.42
N LEU A 14 -11.02 -22.27 -0.31
CA LEU A 14 -10.76 -21.01 0.38
C LEU A 14 -10.42 -21.25 1.86
N LYS A 15 -11.18 -22.08 2.55
CA LYS A 15 -11.00 -22.34 3.98
C LYS A 15 -9.74 -23.15 4.29
N ASN A 16 -9.41 -24.15 3.47
CA ASN A 16 -8.37 -25.13 3.81
C ASN A 16 -7.02 -24.88 3.11
N ARG A 17 -7.01 -24.24 1.93
CA ARG A 17 -5.78 -24.04 1.15
C ARG A 17 -5.29 -22.60 1.12
N LEU A 18 -6.17 -21.64 1.00
CA LEU A 18 -5.76 -20.24 0.83
C LEU A 18 -5.65 -19.48 2.16
N ARG A 19 -6.51 -19.75 3.12
CA ARG A 19 -6.54 -19.11 4.46
C ARG A 19 -5.98 -17.66 4.49
N PRO A 20 -6.28 -16.80 3.50
CA PRO A 20 -5.65 -15.48 3.40
C PRO A 20 -6.05 -14.56 4.57
N TYR A 21 -7.10 -14.94 5.30
CA TYR A 21 -7.68 -14.19 6.42
C TYR A 21 -7.19 -14.66 7.80
N LEU A 22 -6.37 -15.72 7.88
CA LEU A 22 -5.78 -16.22 9.14
C LEU A 22 -4.43 -15.55 9.42
N LYS A 23 -4.36 -14.22 9.30
CA LYS A 23 -3.23 -13.44 9.81
C LYS A 23 -3.64 -12.85 11.14
N GLU A 24 -3.01 -13.28 12.21
CA GLU A 24 -3.08 -12.59 13.48
C GLU A 24 -2.06 -11.45 13.44
N TYR A 25 -2.55 -10.21 13.59
CA TYR A 25 -1.69 -9.05 13.68
C TYR A 25 -1.51 -8.72 15.15
N PHE A 26 -0.27 -8.69 15.60
CA PHE A 26 0.07 -8.12 16.89
C PHE A 26 0.02 -6.60 16.78
N VAL A 27 -0.90 -5.98 17.47
CA VAL A 27 -0.92 -4.53 17.65
C VAL A 27 -0.23 -4.22 18.96
N ILE A 28 0.98 -3.67 18.90
CA ILE A 28 1.59 -3.01 20.06
C ILE A 28 0.83 -1.71 20.23
N LEU A 29 -0.06 -1.67 21.21
CA LEU A 29 -0.79 -0.45 21.54
C LEU A 29 0.23 0.59 22.01
N PRO A 30 0.27 1.79 21.39
CA PRO A 30 1.09 2.88 21.91
C PRO A 30 0.66 3.24 23.32
N GLU A 31 1.56 3.86 24.09
CA GLU A 31 1.22 4.34 25.42
C GLU A 31 -0.02 5.24 25.33
N ARG A 32 -1.09 4.83 26.03
CA ARG A 32 -2.35 5.56 26.07
C ARG A 32 -2.23 6.75 27.00
N ASN A 33 -1.54 7.78 26.56
CA ASN A 33 -1.46 9.06 27.26
C ASN A 33 -2.47 10.07 26.68
N ALA A 34 -2.70 11.16 27.41
CA ALA A 34 -3.64 12.19 27.01
C ALA A 34 -3.29 12.82 25.65
N GLY A 35 -1.99 12.94 25.32
CA GLY A 35 -1.54 13.46 24.03
C GLY A 35 -1.92 12.55 22.86
N PHE A 36 -1.80 11.23 23.04
CA PHE A 36 -2.24 10.26 22.04
C PHE A 36 -3.75 10.34 21.79
N VAL A 37 -4.54 10.46 22.87
CA VAL A 37 -6.01 10.58 22.75
C VAL A 37 -6.39 11.86 22.01
N ALA A 38 -5.79 13.00 22.36
CA ALA A 38 -6.05 14.27 21.69
C ALA A 38 -5.73 14.23 20.18
N GLN A 39 -4.56 13.69 19.79
CA GLN A 39 -4.19 13.54 18.38
C GLN A 39 -5.14 12.60 17.62
N MET A 40 -5.59 11.52 18.27
CA MET A 40 -6.57 10.61 17.68
C MET A 40 -7.93 11.28 17.48
N GLU A 41 -8.39 12.08 18.44
CA GLU A 41 -9.64 12.84 18.35
C GLU A 41 -9.56 13.87 17.21
N ASP A 42 -8.45 14.61 17.09
CA ASP A 42 -8.23 15.55 15.98
C ASP A 42 -8.34 14.89 14.59
N ILE A 43 -7.76 13.67 14.45
CA ILE A 43 -7.87 12.92 13.20
C ILE A 43 -9.30 12.44 12.95
N LEU A 44 -9.98 11.94 13.97
CA LEU A 44 -11.38 11.48 13.85
C LEU A 44 -12.32 12.63 13.49
N ASP A 45 -12.09 13.82 14.02
CA ASP A 45 -12.84 15.02 13.68
C ASP A 45 -12.66 15.42 12.20
N LEU A 46 -11.44 15.27 11.66
CA LEU A 46 -11.19 15.47 10.22
C LEU A 46 -12.02 14.52 9.35
N TYR A 47 -12.12 13.25 9.72
CA TYR A 47 -12.92 12.26 8.98
C TYR A 47 -14.43 12.48 9.10
N GLN A 48 -14.89 13.22 10.10
CA GLN A 48 -16.29 13.60 10.25
C GLN A 48 -16.66 14.90 9.50
N CYS A 49 -15.66 15.64 9.03
CA CYS A 49 -15.90 16.85 8.25
C CYS A 49 -16.64 16.52 6.96
N GLN A 50 -17.56 17.41 6.56
CA GLN A 50 -18.22 17.32 5.26
C GLN A 50 -17.17 17.50 4.15
N ASP A 51 -17.29 16.70 3.07
CA ASP A 51 -16.44 16.84 1.91
C ASP A 51 -16.61 18.26 1.28
N ASP A 52 -15.52 18.97 1.16
CA ASP A 52 -15.46 20.27 0.48
C ASP A 52 -14.38 20.20 -0.62
N PRO A 53 -14.78 20.22 -1.90
CA PRO A 53 -13.81 20.19 -3.02
C PRO A 53 -12.77 21.30 -3.00
N ARG A 54 -13.02 22.42 -2.29
CA ARG A 54 -12.05 23.50 -2.11
C ARG A 54 -11.08 23.25 -0.95
N ARG A 55 -11.35 22.26 -0.14
CA ARG A 55 -10.55 21.85 1.02
C ARG A 55 -10.50 20.31 1.10
N PRO A 56 -9.94 19.65 0.07
CA PRO A 56 -9.93 18.21 0.00
C PRO A 56 -9.13 17.60 1.14
N LEU A 57 -9.63 16.47 1.67
CA LEU A 57 -8.88 15.65 2.61
C LEU A 57 -7.93 14.77 1.83
N ILE A 58 -6.63 14.93 2.08
CA ILE A 58 -5.57 14.16 1.44
C ILE A 58 -4.84 13.34 2.50
N ASP A 59 -4.84 12.03 2.32
CA ASP A 59 -3.99 11.12 3.08
C ASP A 59 -2.66 10.97 2.36
N MET A 60 -1.57 10.96 3.11
CA MET A 60 -0.22 10.74 2.61
C MET A 60 0.44 9.63 3.41
N ASP A 61 1.05 8.69 2.70
CA ASP A 61 1.86 7.62 3.28
C ASP A 61 3.19 7.50 2.53
N GLU A 62 4.25 7.13 3.25
CA GLU A 62 5.56 6.87 2.66
C GLU A 62 6.04 5.47 3.01
N GLN A 63 6.54 4.76 2.02
CA GLN A 63 7.01 3.39 2.17
C GLN A 63 8.38 3.19 1.54
N PRO A 64 9.37 2.70 2.31
CA PRO A 64 10.64 2.26 1.74
C PRO A 64 10.44 0.97 0.94
N VAL A 65 10.92 0.97 -0.30
CA VAL A 65 10.84 -0.17 -1.22
C VAL A 65 12.26 -0.63 -1.56
N PRO A 66 12.64 -1.87 -1.25
CA PRO A 66 13.93 -2.39 -1.65
C PRO A 66 14.02 -2.48 -3.17
N ARG A 67 15.13 -1.99 -3.74
CA ARG A 67 15.45 -2.22 -5.14
C ARG A 67 16.15 -3.57 -5.22
N ILE A 68 15.54 -4.48 -5.93
CA ILE A 68 16.06 -5.82 -6.16
C ILE A 68 16.26 -6.05 -7.65
N GLN A 69 17.32 -6.76 -7.99
CA GLN A 69 17.59 -7.23 -9.33
C GLN A 69 17.64 -8.75 -9.32
N GLU A 70 16.92 -9.37 -10.24
CA GLU A 70 17.02 -10.81 -10.46
C GLU A 70 18.39 -11.15 -11.04
N ILE A 71 19.09 -12.11 -10.45
CA ILE A 71 20.41 -12.57 -10.90
C ILE A 71 20.26 -13.46 -12.12
N ARG A 72 19.21 -14.24 -12.19
CA ARG A 72 18.93 -15.19 -13.26
C ARG A 72 17.64 -14.88 -13.98
N ARG A 73 17.60 -15.16 -15.27
CA ARG A 73 16.34 -15.04 -16.04
C ARG A 73 15.36 -16.11 -15.58
N PRO A 74 14.11 -15.75 -15.32
CA PRO A 74 13.05 -16.71 -15.06
C PRO A 74 12.95 -17.75 -16.19
N LEU A 75 12.64 -18.97 -15.85
CA LEU A 75 12.29 -20.00 -16.82
C LEU A 75 10.80 -19.84 -17.14
N PRO A 76 10.44 -19.53 -18.39
CA PRO A 76 9.05 -19.27 -18.76
C PRO A 76 8.14 -20.47 -18.49
N ALA A 77 6.86 -20.20 -18.30
CA ALA A 77 5.86 -21.25 -18.19
C ALA A 77 5.76 -22.05 -19.48
N GLU A 78 5.71 -23.35 -19.36
CA GLU A 78 5.46 -24.31 -20.45
C GLU A 78 4.16 -25.09 -20.18
N SER A 79 3.64 -25.77 -21.18
CA SER A 79 2.45 -26.62 -20.98
C SER A 79 2.67 -27.63 -19.87
N GLY A 80 1.88 -27.55 -18.81
CA GLY A 80 1.99 -28.41 -17.62
C GLY A 80 3.09 -28.05 -16.62
N LYS A 81 3.86 -26.96 -16.87
CA LYS A 81 4.87 -26.46 -15.96
C LYS A 81 4.66 -24.99 -15.66
N ALA A 82 4.63 -24.64 -14.39
CA ALA A 82 4.59 -23.23 -13.98
C ALA A 82 5.93 -22.52 -14.27
N GLU A 83 5.86 -21.21 -14.43
CA GLU A 83 7.05 -20.36 -14.44
C GLU A 83 7.89 -20.60 -13.18
N ARG A 84 9.20 -20.69 -13.35
CA ARG A 84 10.14 -20.84 -12.25
C ARG A 84 11.04 -19.62 -12.16
N VAL A 85 10.93 -18.92 -11.06
CA VAL A 85 11.74 -17.74 -10.73
C VAL A 85 12.76 -18.15 -9.68
N ASP A 86 13.99 -17.68 -9.80
CA ASP A 86 15.00 -17.88 -8.77
C ASP A 86 14.65 -17.02 -7.55
N TYR A 87 14.91 -17.53 -6.35
CA TYR A 87 14.72 -16.77 -5.12
C TYR A 87 15.92 -15.88 -4.77
N GLU A 88 17.05 -16.06 -5.47
CA GLU A 88 18.24 -15.24 -5.30
C GLU A 88 18.07 -13.90 -6.01
N TYR A 89 18.36 -12.82 -5.32
CA TYR A 89 18.31 -11.47 -5.86
C TYR A 89 19.47 -10.63 -5.32
N GLU A 90 19.91 -9.67 -6.09
CA GLU A 90 20.87 -8.66 -5.68
C GLU A 90 20.14 -7.39 -5.21
N ARG A 91 20.61 -6.82 -4.09
CA ARG A 91 20.04 -5.59 -3.53
C ARG A 91 20.78 -4.38 -4.08
N HIS A 92 20.04 -3.47 -4.71
CA HIS A 92 20.53 -2.20 -5.24
C HIS A 92 20.02 -1.00 -4.42
N GLY A 93 20.03 -1.11 -3.10
CA GLY A 93 19.59 -0.06 -2.19
C GLY A 93 18.07 -0.04 -1.98
N THR A 94 17.58 1.11 -1.57
CA THR A 94 16.15 1.33 -1.26
C THR A 94 15.68 2.59 -1.97
N ALA A 95 14.46 2.59 -2.49
CA ALA A 95 13.75 3.76 -2.95
C ALA A 95 12.63 4.10 -1.96
N ALA A 96 12.23 5.35 -1.89
CA ALA A 96 11.06 5.79 -1.15
C ALA A 96 9.87 5.95 -2.10
N ARG A 97 8.74 5.37 -1.73
CA ARG A 97 7.48 5.52 -2.43
C ARG A 97 6.56 6.40 -1.60
N PHE A 98 6.10 7.51 -2.19
CA PHE A 98 5.11 8.41 -1.61
C PHE A 98 3.76 8.12 -2.26
N LEU A 99 2.75 7.87 -1.46
CA LEU A 99 1.38 7.67 -1.88
C LEU A 99 0.50 8.79 -1.34
N PHE A 100 -0.24 9.43 -2.22
CA PHE A 100 -1.25 10.43 -1.87
C PHE A 100 -2.61 9.93 -2.32
N THR A 101 -3.60 10.06 -1.47
CA THR A 101 -4.97 9.67 -1.79
C THR A 101 -5.96 10.73 -1.33
N ALA A 102 -6.97 11.01 -2.14
CA ALA A 102 -8.19 11.72 -1.75
C ALA A 102 -9.35 10.71 -1.82
N PRO A 103 -9.65 10.01 -0.73
CA PRO A 103 -10.58 8.87 -0.76
C PRO A 103 -11.96 9.24 -1.27
N LEU A 104 -12.49 10.40 -0.87
CA LEU A 104 -13.81 10.86 -1.26
C LEU A 104 -13.90 11.24 -2.74
N ALA A 105 -12.82 11.75 -3.31
CA ALA A 105 -12.73 12.07 -4.74
C ALA A 105 -12.31 10.85 -5.60
N GLY A 106 -11.86 9.75 -4.98
CA GLY A 106 -11.30 8.60 -5.69
C GLY A 106 -9.98 8.89 -6.40
N TRP A 107 -9.29 9.99 -6.02
CA TRP A 107 -8.03 10.40 -6.61
C TRP A 107 -6.84 9.78 -5.87
N ARG A 108 -5.77 9.50 -6.61
CA ARG A 108 -4.52 9.02 -6.06
C ARG A 108 -3.34 9.38 -6.95
N ARG A 109 -2.20 9.64 -6.31
CA ARG A 109 -0.90 9.81 -6.97
C ARG A 109 0.15 8.97 -6.23
N VAL A 110 1.07 8.39 -7.00
CA VAL A 110 2.25 7.70 -6.49
C VAL A 110 3.48 8.33 -7.11
N SER A 111 4.46 8.69 -6.30
CA SER A 111 5.78 9.08 -6.76
C SER A 111 6.85 8.21 -6.13
N VAL A 112 8.01 8.12 -6.79
CA VAL A 112 9.15 7.34 -6.31
C VAL A 112 10.38 8.22 -6.30
N ARG A 113 11.07 8.25 -5.16
CA ARG A 113 12.31 8.99 -4.96
C ARG A 113 13.42 8.08 -4.45
N GLU A 114 14.64 8.51 -4.59
CA GLU A 114 15.79 7.75 -4.08
C GLU A 114 15.88 7.77 -2.56
N ARG A 115 15.36 8.81 -1.93
CA ARG A 115 15.43 9.05 -0.49
C ARG A 115 14.09 9.51 0.04
N GLN A 116 13.96 9.50 1.37
CA GLN A 116 12.82 10.03 2.12
C GLN A 116 13.31 11.11 3.09
N THR A 117 13.89 12.17 2.54
CA THR A 117 14.35 13.31 3.34
C THR A 117 13.22 14.34 3.53
N VAL A 118 13.41 15.24 4.48
CA VAL A 118 12.49 16.39 4.68
C VAL A 118 12.34 17.21 3.39
N THR A 119 13.43 17.31 2.62
CA THR A 119 13.42 18.02 1.32
C THR A 119 12.56 17.30 0.30
N ASP A 120 12.70 15.97 0.19
CA ASP A 120 11.87 15.16 -0.72
C ASP A 120 10.39 15.30 -0.37
N TRP A 121 10.07 15.26 0.92
CA TRP A 121 8.71 15.45 1.41
C TRP A 121 8.17 16.84 1.05
N ALA A 122 8.96 17.89 1.29
CA ALA A 122 8.55 19.28 0.97
C ALA A 122 8.31 19.48 -0.54
N GLU A 123 9.12 18.86 -1.39
CA GLU A 123 8.92 18.88 -2.84
C GLU A 123 7.66 18.13 -3.27
N GLU A 124 7.34 16.99 -2.63
CA GLU A 124 6.10 16.27 -2.89
C GLU A 124 4.87 17.12 -2.53
N ILE A 125 4.89 17.78 -1.37
CA ILE A 125 3.80 18.70 -0.96
C ILE A 125 3.69 19.86 -1.91
N ARG A 126 4.81 20.45 -2.36
CA ARG A 126 4.80 21.52 -3.35
C ARG A 126 4.12 21.07 -4.64
N THR A 127 4.50 19.92 -5.17
CA THR A 127 3.89 19.35 -6.38
C THR A 127 2.39 19.11 -6.19
N LEU A 128 1.99 18.57 -5.04
CA LEU A 128 0.59 18.37 -4.70
C LEU A 128 -0.22 19.69 -4.79
N LEU A 129 0.32 20.77 -4.23
CA LEU A 129 -0.37 22.08 -4.16
C LEU A 129 -0.32 22.85 -5.49
N GLU A 130 0.75 22.72 -6.25
CA GLU A 130 0.95 23.50 -7.49
C GLU A 130 0.40 22.80 -8.73
N GLU A 131 0.38 21.48 -8.76
CA GLU A 131 0.04 20.71 -9.95
C GLU A 131 -1.29 19.92 -9.81
N ASP A 132 -1.51 19.27 -8.67
CA ASP A 132 -2.66 18.38 -8.50
C ASP A 132 -3.91 19.10 -7.99
N PHE A 133 -3.75 20.07 -7.07
CA PHE A 133 -4.84 20.80 -6.42
C PHE A 133 -4.68 22.33 -6.57
N ARG A 134 -4.69 22.78 -7.78
CA ARG A 134 -4.52 24.18 -8.17
C ARG A 134 -5.82 24.98 -8.07
#